data_5b6bbfd70ecdb793ea9514900b0b979f
#
_entry.id   5b6bbfd70ecdb793ea9514900b0b979f
#
_cell.length_a   1.000
_cell.length_b   1.000
_cell.length_c   1.000
_cell.angle_alpha   90.00
_cell.angle_beta   90.00
_cell.angle_gamma   90.00
#
_symmetry.space_group_name_H-M   'P 1'
#
loop_
_entity.id
_entity.type
_entity.pdbx_description
1 polymer ?
#
loop_
_entity_poly.entity_id
_entity_poly.type
_entity_poly.pdbx_seq_one_letter_code
_entity_poly.pdbx_strand_id
1 'polypeptide(L)'
;MLGVMTTTDEVELLPDADQHKLLTATLVRVNRTSNAARAAAHQSNVFEGAPLREIVKAETEKAKLPDGLVRPIAERVEESLRRRAGKQQRFSEFQSLAMPASAFKWGSSNKVTMLTASGRRTIAVRVDRSRGDLRPPLSGRPAALVYRNGEFELWATDVERKSEDD
;
A
#
# COMPACT_ATOMS: atom_id res chain seq x y z
N MET A 1 22.49 -19.93 15.53
CA MET A 1 21.89 -19.68 15.69
C MET A 1 20.94 -19.33 15.53
N LEU A 2 20.88 -19.46 15.65
CA LEU A 2 20.12 -18.99 15.39
C LEU A 2 18.78 -19.11 15.41
N GLY A 3 18.22 -19.75 15.61
CA GLY A 3 16.81 -19.89 15.79
C GLY A 3 16.04 -18.64 16.09
N VAL A 4 16.41 -17.60 15.46
CA VAL A 4 15.59 -16.41 15.51
C VAL A 4 14.37 -16.70 14.67
N MET A 5 13.25 -16.93 15.33
CA MET A 5 11.96 -16.97 14.71
C MET A 5 11.69 -15.61 14.10
N THR A 6 12.13 -15.43 12.88
CA THR A 6 11.71 -14.26 12.14
C THR A 6 10.22 -14.37 11.88
N THR A 7 9.44 -13.51 12.52
CA THR A 7 8.08 -13.27 12.09
C THR A 7 8.12 -12.96 10.60
N THR A 8 7.24 -13.54 9.83
CA THR A 8 7.16 -13.26 8.41
C THR A 8 6.83 -11.79 8.22
N ASP A 9 7.74 -11.07 7.57
CA ASP A 9 7.55 -9.65 7.29
C ASP A 9 7.03 -9.41 5.87
N GLU A 10 6.93 -10.47 5.08
CA GLU A 10 6.42 -10.38 3.72
C GLU A 10 5.63 -11.62 3.35
N VAL A 11 4.62 -11.45 2.51
CA VAL A 11 3.75 -12.53 2.06
C VAL A 11 3.55 -12.37 0.55
N GLU A 12 3.68 -13.46 -0.18
CA GLU A 12 3.41 -13.48 -1.61
C GLU A 12 1.91 -13.62 -1.88
N LEU A 13 1.37 -12.74 -2.70
CA LEU A 13 -0.01 -12.83 -3.16
C LEU A 13 -0.09 -13.75 -4.38
N LEU A 14 -1.17 -14.52 -4.48
CA LEU A 14 -1.41 -15.42 -5.59
C LEU A 14 -2.70 -15.03 -6.31
N PRO A 15 -2.72 -13.87 -6.97
CA PRO A 15 -3.91 -13.39 -7.66
C PRO A 15 -4.19 -14.22 -8.91
N ASP A 16 -5.47 -14.42 -9.24
CA ASP A 16 -5.83 -14.92 -10.56
C ASP A 16 -5.61 -13.82 -11.60
N ALA A 17 -5.88 -14.11 -12.88
CA ALA A 17 -5.60 -13.15 -13.96
C ALA A 17 -6.36 -11.82 -13.79
N ASP A 18 -7.63 -11.89 -13.38
CA ASP A 18 -8.44 -10.68 -13.17
C ASP A 18 -7.98 -9.90 -11.96
N GLN A 19 -7.63 -10.60 -10.88
CA GLN A 19 -7.09 -9.98 -9.68
C GLN A 19 -5.73 -9.35 -9.92
N HIS A 20 -4.89 -9.98 -10.73
CA HIS A 20 -3.59 -9.41 -11.11
C HIS A 20 -3.79 -8.08 -11.84
N LYS A 21 -4.72 -8.03 -12.79
CA LYS A 21 -5.06 -6.78 -13.48
C LYS A 21 -5.59 -5.74 -12.51
N LEU A 22 -6.42 -6.14 -11.55
CA LEU A 22 -6.97 -5.23 -10.56
C LEU A 22 -5.89 -4.66 -9.65
N LEU A 23 -4.96 -5.48 -9.19
CA LEU A 23 -3.86 -5.01 -8.34
C LEU A 23 -2.94 -4.06 -9.11
N THR A 24 -2.66 -4.37 -10.37
CA THR A 24 -1.90 -3.48 -11.26
C THR A 24 -2.61 -2.13 -11.39
N ALA A 25 -3.91 -2.17 -11.71
CA ALA A 25 -4.72 -0.95 -11.84
C ALA A 25 -4.77 -0.17 -10.51
N THR A 26 -4.81 -0.86 -9.39
CA THR A 26 -4.81 -0.22 -8.07
C THR A 26 -3.56 0.63 -7.88
N LEU A 27 -2.37 0.06 -8.12
CA LEU A 27 -1.12 0.81 -7.98
C LEU A 27 -1.05 1.98 -8.96
N VAL A 28 -1.37 1.73 -10.23
CA VAL A 28 -1.32 2.78 -11.26
C VAL A 28 -2.26 3.94 -10.91
N ARG A 29 -3.50 3.64 -10.56
CA ARG A 29 -4.50 4.68 -10.28
C ARG A 29 -4.20 5.43 -9.00
N VAL A 30 -3.75 4.73 -7.95
CA VAL A 30 -3.36 5.37 -6.69
C VAL A 30 -2.16 6.28 -6.90
N ASN A 31 -1.17 5.85 -7.65
CA ASN A 31 0.02 6.65 -7.91
C ASN A 31 -0.30 7.89 -8.75
N ARG A 32 -1.16 7.76 -9.75
CA ARG A 32 -1.64 8.91 -10.54
C ARG A 32 -2.43 9.91 -9.68
N THR A 33 -3.30 9.39 -8.82
CA THR A 33 -4.10 10.22 -7.91
C THR A 33 -3.19 10.94 -6.91
N SER A 34 -2.18 10.25 -6.38
CA SER A 34 -1.20 10.84 -5.48
C SER A 34 -0.44 11.98 -6.15
N ASN A 35 -0.03 11.79 -7.41
CA ASN A 35 0.64 12.85 -8.16
C ASN A 35 -0.27 14.03 -8.43
N ALA A 36 -1.53 13.79 -8.77
CA ALA A 36 -2.52 14.86 -8.99
C ALA A 36 -2.79 15.64 -7.70
N ALA A 37 -2.94 14.93 -6.58
CA ALA A 37 -3.15 15.60 -5.28
C ALA A 37 -1.94 16.42 -4.88
N ARG A 38 -0.73 15.91 -5.11
CA ARG A 38 0.49 16.63 -4.81
C ARG A 38 0.59 17.93 -5.63
N ALA A 39 0.28 17.85 -6.92
CA ALA A 39 0.27 19.03 -7.78
C ALA A 39 -0.77 20.06 -7.33
N ALA A 40 -1.99 19.61 -6.99
CA ALA A 40 -3.04 20.48 -6.50
C ALA A 40 -2.65 21.16 -5.18
N ALA A 41 -1.98 20.42 -4.30
CA ALA A 41 -1.49 20.93 -3.02
C ALA A 41 -0.46 22.06 -3.24
N HIS A 42 0.46 21.88 -4.17
CA HIS A 42 1.43 22.92 -4.52
C HIS A 42 0.74 24.16 -5.07
N GLN A 43 -0.22 24.01 -5.96
CA GLN A 43 -0.96 25.13 -6.55
C GLN A 43 -1.75 25.90 -5.48
N SER A 44 -2.25 25.22 -4.48
CA SER A 44 -3.04 25.83 -3.41
C SER A 44 -2.20 26.25 -2.22
N ASN A 45 -0.90 26.00 -2.25
CA ASN A 45 0.03 26.27 -1.15
C ASN A 45 -0.41 25.61 0.15
N VAL A 46 -0.89 24.37 0.05
CA VAL A 46 -1.36 23.55 1.18
C VAL A 46 -0.44 22.33 1.29
N PHE A 47 0.15 22.09 2.47
CA PHE A 47 1.19 21.07 2.62
C PHE A 47 0.90 20.07 3.73
N GLU A 48 -0.14 20.27 4.53
CA GLU A 48 -0.43 19.37 5.66
C GLU A 48 -1.85 19.55 6.17
N GLY A 49 -2.26 18.63 7.02
CA GLY A 49 -3.48 18.73 7.83
C GLY A 49 -4.77 18.53 7.06
N ALA A 50 -5.86 19.03 7.64
CA ALA A 50 -7.19 18.90 7.09
C ALA A 50 -7.34 19.49 5.68
N PRO A 51 -6.76 20.68 5.38
CA PRO A 51 -6.83 21.20 4.01
C PRO A 51 -6.21 20.28 2.96
N LEU A 52 -5.09 19.63 3.30
CA LEU A 52 -4.46 18.68 2.39
C LEU A 52 -5.35 17.44 2.20
N ARG A 53 -5.94 16.98 3.28
CA ARG A 53 -6.83 15.82 3.23
C ARG A 53 -8.04 16.08 2.32
N GLU A 54 -8.59 17.29 2.35
CA GLU A 54 -9.69 17.67 1.47
C GLU A 54 -9.27 17.65 0.00
N ILE A 55 -8.05 18.10 -0.32
CA ILE A 55 -7.50 18.03 -1.68
C ILE A 55 -7.40 16.57 -2.12
N VAL A 56 -6.84 15.72 -1.26
CA VAL A 56 -6.70 14.29 -1.56
C VAL A 56 -8.05 13.63 -1.77
N LYS A 57 -9.02 13.97 -0.91
CA LYS A 57 -10.38 13.44 -1.03
C LYS A 57 -11.00 13.80 -2.37
N ALA A 58 -10.88 15.05 -2.79
CA ALA A 58 -11.41 15.51 -4.07
C ALA A 58 -10.78 14.76 -5.25
N GLU A 59 -9.45 14.57 -5.23
CA GLU A 59 -8.77 13.86 -6.30
C GLU A 59 -9.12 12.37 -6.30
N THR A 60 -9.30 11.78 -5.11
CA THR A 60 -9.72 10.38 -4.96
C THR A 60 -11.12 10.17 -5.54
N GLU A 61 -12.03 11.12 -5.30
CA GLU A 61 -13.38 11.08 -5.85
C GLU A 61 -13.38 11.21 -7.37
N LYS A 62 -12.57 12.12 -7.91
CA LYS A 62 -12.44 12.28 -9.37
C LYS A 62 -11.93 10.99 -10.02
N ALA A 63 -11.03 10.29 -9.36
CA ALA A 63 -10.47 9.04 -9.85
C ALA A 63 -11.40 7.84 -9.63
N LYS A 64 -12.52 8.04 -8.93
CA LYS A 64 -13.49 6.99 -8.61
C LYS A 64 -12.86 5.85 -7.82
N LEU A 65 -11.96 6.19 -6.92
CA LEU A 65 -11.35 5.24 -6.00
C LEU A 65 -12.19 5.14 -4.71
N PRO A 66 -12.15 3.98 -4.03
CA PRO A 66 -12.86 3.84 -2.74
C PRO A 66 -12.38 4.84 -1.70
N ASP A 67 -13.29 5.30 -0.85
CA ASP A 67 -13.00 6.26 0.22
C ASP A 67 -11.90 5.78 1.17
N GLY A 68 -11.79 4.48 1.39
CA GLY A 68 -10.76 3.89 2.24
C GLY A 68 -9.34 4.16 1.77
N LEU A 69 -9.16 4.55 0.49
CA LEU A 69 -7.84 4.89 -0.04
C LEU A 69 -7.45 6.35 0.20
N VAL A 70 -8.37 7.21 0.66
CA VAL A 70 -8.07 8.61 0.95
C VAL A 70 -6.97 8.72 1.99
N ARG A 71 -7.08 7.98 3.09
CA ARG A 71 -6.10 8.06 4.18
C ARG A 71 -4.69 7.64 3.75
N PRO A 72 -4.48 6.47 3.14
CA PRO A 72 -3.13 6.10 2.71
C PRO A 72 -2.57 7.05 1.65
N ILE A 73 -3.39 7.58 0.74
CA ILE A 73 -2.94 8.55 -0.23
C ILE A 73 -2.55 9.86 0.46
N ALA A 74 -3.38 10.34 1.40
CA ALA A 74 -3.09 11.58 2.13
C ALA A 74 -1.79 11.46 2.93
N GLU A 75 -1.57 10.35 3.60
CA GLU A 75 -0.36 10.13 4.39
C GLU A 75 0.89 10.14 3.51
N ARG A 76 0.86 9.48 2.36
CA ARG A 76 2.03 9.45 1.48
C ARG A 76 2.30 10.78 0.79
N VAL A 77 1.26 11.52 0.43
CA VAL A 77 1.39 12.86 -0.16
C VAL A 77 1.97 13.83 0.86
N GLU A 78 1.44 13.82 2.09
CA GLU A 78 1.97 14.67 3.17
C GLU A 78 3.43 14.38 3.45
N GLU A 79 3.79 13.11 3.54
CA GLU A 79 5.18 12.69 3.72
C GLU A 79 6.06 13.19 2.58
N SER A 80 5.62 13.06 1.34
CA SER A 80 6.33 13.52 0.16
C SER A 80 6.54 15.03 0.18
N LEU A 81 5.52 15.79 0.58
CA LEU A 81 5.60 17.25 0.67
C LEU A 81 6.53 17.69 1.80
N ARG A 82 6.58 16.95 2.90
CA ARG A 82 7.43 17.23 4.04
C ARG A 82 8.91 17.05 3.71
N ARG A 83 9.24 16.09 2.87
CA ARG A 83 10.62 15.79 2.48
C ARG A 83 11.27 16.77 1.52
N ARG A 84 10.76 17.89 1.32
CA ARG A 84 11.25 19.07 0.59
C ARG A 84 12.68 19.03 0.07
N ALA A 85 13.12 18.06 -0.60
CA ALA A 85 14.49 18.02 -1.09
C ALA A 85 14.71 18.78 -2.41
N GLY A 86 13.89 19.76 -2.72
CA GLY A 86 14.03 20.55 -3.95
C GLY A 86 13.83 19.77 -5.25
N LYS A 87 13.58 18.50 -5.14
CA LYS A 87 13.29 17.64 -6.28
C LYS A 87 11.83 17.26 -6.25
N GLN A 88 11.14 17.52 -7.35
CA GLN A 88 9.78 17.05 -7.52
C GLN A 88 9.84 15.52 -7.59
N GLN A 89 9.60 14.87 -6.46
CA GLN A 89 9.48 13.43 -6.45
C GLN A 89 8.07 13.06 -6.85
N ARG A 90 7.93 12.59 -8.06
CA ARG A 90 6.67 12.01 -8.52
C ARG A 90 6.62 10.56 -8.08
N PHE A 91 5.44 10.10 -7.71
CA PHE A 91 5.23 8.68 -7.48
C PHE A 91 5.29 7.95 -8.80
N SER A 92 6.12 6.93 -8.90
CA SER A 92 6.22 6.11 -10.09
C SER A 92 4.96 5.25 -10.27
N GLU A 93 4.70 4.79 -11.48
CA GLU A 93 3.47 4.10 -11.84
C GLU A 93 3.17 2.87 -10.97
N PHE A 94 4.20 2.10 -10.63
CA PHE A 94 4.05 0.89 -9.82
C PHE A 94 4.67 1.02 -8.43
N GLN A 95 4.81 2.24 -7.95
CA GLN A 95 5.35 2.45 -6.62
C GLN A 95 4.46 1.79 -5.57
N SER A 96 5.09 1.16 -4.57
CA SER A 96 4.37 0.47 -3.50
C SER A 96 3.46 1.42 -2.73
N LEU A 97 2.36 0.87 -2.23
CA LEU A 97 1.38 1.61 -1.44
C LEU A 97 1.27 1.03 -0.04
N ALA A 98 1.69 1.82 0.96
CA ALA A 98 1.51 1.45 2.35
C ALA A 98 0.07 1.70 2.77
N MET A 99 -0.53 0.73 3.46
CA MET A 99 -1.91 0.81 3.93
C MET A 99 -1.99 0.40 5.40
N PRO A 100 -2.96 0.97 6.16
CA PRO A 100 -3.12 0.61 7.57
C PRO A 100 -3.62 -0.82 7.73
N ALA A 101 -3.48 -1.37 8.94
CA ALA A 101 -3.95 -2.72 9.25
C ALA A 101 -5.42 -2.92 8.89
N SER A 102 -6.25 -1.87 9.02
CA SER A 102 -7.68 -1.92 8.71
C SER A 102 -7.98 -2.18 7.22
N ALA A 103 -7.00 -2.00 6.33
CA ALA A 103 -7.17 -2.30 4.90
C ALA A 103 -7.14 -3.80 4.61
N PHE A 104 -6.73 -4.62 5.58
CA PHE A 104 -6.55 -6.06 5.41
C PHE A 104 -7.39 -6.84 6.40
N LYS A 105 -8.10 -7.83 5.92
CA LYS A 105 -8.83 -8.76 6.76
C LYS A 105 -8.38 -10.18 6.42
N TRP A 106 -7.77 -10.85 7.36
CA TRP A 106 -7.27 -12.20 7.18
C TRP A 106 -8.39 -13.18 7.57
N GLY A 107 -8.90 -13.93 6.60
CA GLY A 107 -9.97 -14.90 6.84
C GLY A 107 -9.45 -16.25 7.29
N SER A 108 -8.36 -16.68 6.66
CA SER A 108 -7.65 -17.90 6.98
C SER A 108 -6.17 -17.68 6.69
N SER A 109 -5.33 -18.68 6.98
CA SER A 109 -3.89 -18.55 6.76
C SER A 109 -3.49 -18.35 5.30
N ASN A 110 -4.38 -18.68 4.36
CA ASN A 110 -4.06 -18.66 2.93
C ASN A 110 -4.88 -17.65 2.12
N LYS A 111 -5.60 -16.74 2.78
CA LYS A 111 -6.41 -15.73 2.10
C LYS A 111 -6.38 -14.41 2.84
N VAL A 112 -6.37 -13.32 2.08
CA VAL A 112 -6.53 -11.97 2.63
C VAL A 112 -7.58 -11.23 1.84
N THR A 113 -8.47 -10.52 2.53
CA THR A 113 -9.39 -9.56 1.91
C THR A 113 -8.75 -8.20 2.07
N MET A 114 -8.44 -7.54 0.97
CA MET A 114 -7.73 -6.28 0.99
C MET A 114 -8.44 -5.22 0.16
N LEU A 115 -8.17 -3.97 0.49
CA LEU A 115 -8.71 -2.83 -0.22
C LEU A 115 -7.98 -2.65 -1.56
N THR A 116 -8.75 -2.54 -2.64
CA THR A 116 -8.24 -2.32 -4.00
C THR A 116 -8.96 -1.13 -4.64
N ALA A 117 -8.59 -0.80 -5.87
CA ALA A 117 -9.27 0.24 -6.64
C ALA A 117 -10.76 -0.03 -6.87
N SER A 118 -11.18 -1.28 -6.76
CA SER A 118 -12.59 -1.69 -6.93
C SER A 118 -13.24 -2.12 -5.61
N GLY A 119 -12.70 -1.67 -4.49
CA GLY A 119 -13.19 -2.06 -3.16
C GLY A 119 -12.43 -3.25 -2.62
N ARG A 120 -13.02 -3.93 -1.64
CA ARG A 120 -12.36 -5.07 -0.99
C ARG A 120 -12.48 -6.32 -1.86
N ARG A 121 -11.37 -7.04 -1.96
CA ARG A 121 -11.29 -8.30 -2.71
C ARG A 121 -10.48 -9.31 -1.93
N THR A 122 -10.90 -10.57 -2.01
CA THR A 122 -10.21 -11.68 -1.33
C THR A 122 -9.23 -12.32 -2.30
N ILE A 123 -7.97 -12.36 -1.90
CA ILE A 123 -6.87 -12.86 -2.73
C ILE A 123 -6.16 -13.98 -1.98
N ALA A 124 -5.84 -15.07 -2.69
CA ALA A 124 -5.07 -16.16 -2.12
C ALA A 124 -3.63 -15.71 -1.84
N VAL A 125 -3.05 -16.24 -0.78
CA VAL A 125 -1.65 -15.99 -0.42
C VAL A 125 -0.90 -17.30 -0.31
N ARG A 126 0.40 -17.26 -0.57
CA ARG A 126 1.25 -18.43 -0.40
C ARG A 126 1.46 -18.69 1.09
N VAL A 127 1.21 -19.93 1.50
CA VAL A 127 1.40 -20.37 2.88
C VAL A 127 2.68 -21.16 2.97
N ASP A 128 3.53 -20.83 3.94
CA ASP A 128 4.69 -21.62 4.26
C ASP A 128 4.30 -22.65 5.32
N ARG A 129 3.96 -23.86 4.87
CA ARG A 129 3.51 -24.95 5.75
C ARG A 129 4.61 -25.47 6.65
N SER A 130 5.86 -25.18 6.35
CA SER A 130 6.99 -25.66 7.15
C SER A 130 7.07 -25.00 8.53
N ARG A 131 6.36 -23.89 8.73
CA ARG A 131 6.42 -23.15 10.00
C ARG A 131 5.48 -23.66 11.07
N GLY A 132 4.51 -24.48 10.76
CA GLY A 132 3.55 -24.98 11.73
C GLY A 132 2.70 -23.93 12.42
N ASP A 133 2.81 -22.68 12.03
CA ASP A 133 2.03 -21.58 12.60
C ASP A 133 0.78 -21.38 11.74
N LEU A 134 -0.38 -21.54 12.37
CA LEU A 134 -1.66 -21.43 11.69
C LEU A 134 -2.17 -19.97 11.61
N ARG A 135 -1.46 -19.04 12.24
CA ARG A 135 -1.90 -17.63 12.22
C ARG A 135 -1.53 -16.97 10.89
N PRO A 136 -2.42 -16.12 10.35
CA PRO A 136 -2.07 -15.31 9.19
C PRO A 136 -0.84 -14.45 9.49
N PRO A 137 0.19 -14.46 8.61
CA PRO A 137 1.50 -13.88 8.94
C PRO A 137 1.51 -12.38 9.18
N LEU A 138 0.59 -11.63 8.58
CA LEU A 138 0.52 -10.17 8.74
C LEU A 138 -0.76 -9.71 9.42
N SER A 139 -1.46 -10.60 10.14
CA SER A 139 -2.71 -10.28 10.80
C SER A 139 -2.54 -9.16 11.82
N GLY A 140 -3.38 -8.12 11.72
CA GLY A 140 -3.34 -6.97 12.63
C GLY A 140 -2.18 -6.01 12.38
N ARG A 141 -1.42 -6.19 11.30
CA ARG A 141 -0.26 -5.35 10.99
C ARG A 141 -0.51 -4.51 9.74
N PRO A 142 0.00 -3.26 9.72
CA PRO A 142 -0.01 -2.48 8.48
C PRO A 142 0.97 -3.09 7.46
N ALA A 143 0.65 -2.95 6.19
CA ALA A 143 1.48 -3.53 5.13
C ALA A 143 1.45 -2.69 3.86
N ALA A 144 2.47 -2.83 3.04
CA ALA A 144 2.52 -2.21 1.73
C ALA A 144 2.27 -3.24 0.64
N LEU A 145 1.48 -2.85 -0.35
CA LEU A 145 1.33 -3.62 -1.58
C LEU A 145 2.52 -3.31 -2.48
N VAL A 146 3.30 -4.33 -2.80
CA VAL A 146 4.55 -4.21 -3.56
C VAL A 146 4.46 -5.03 -4.84
N TYR A 147 4.83 -4.41 -5.96
CA TYR A 147 4.92 -5.08 -7.26
C TYR A 147 6.40 -5.24 -7.63
N ARG A 148 6.84 -6.46 -7.80
CA ARG A 148 8.24 -6.76 -8.08
C ARG A 148 8.34 -7.98 -9.00
N ASN A 149 9.03 -7.80 -10.11
CA ASN A 149 9.26 -8.89 -11.08
C ASN A 149 7.98 -9.57 -11.58
N GLY A 150 6.93 -8.77 -11.79
CA GLY A 150 5.64 -9.28 -12.28
C GLY A 150 4.76 -9.90 -11.21
N GLU A 151 5.19 -9.89 -9.96
CA GLU A 151 4.46 -10.52 -8.86
C GLU A 151 4.11 -9.50 -7.77
N PHE A 152 3.04 -9.77 -7.03
CA PHE A 152 2.60 -8.93 -5.94
C PHE A 152 2.91 -9.55 -4.59
N GLU A 153 3.37 -8.72 -3.66
CA GLU A 153 3.67 -9.11 -2.29
C GLU A 153 3.07 -8.09 -1.33
N LEU A 154 2.81 -8.51 -0.10
CA LEU A 154 2.50 -7.61 1.01
C LEU A 154 3.69 -7.60 1.95
N TRP A 155 4.21 -6.41 2.23
CA TRP A 155 5.36 -6.23 3.12
C TRP A 155 4.94 -5.47 4.36
N ALA A 156 5.22 -6.04 5.55
CA ALA A 156 4.96 -5.34 6.80
C ALA A 156 5.71 -4.01 6.84
N THR A 157 5.01 -2.95 7.28
CA THR A 157 5.60 -1.61 7.38
C THR A 157 5.88 -1.19 8.82
N ASP A 158 5.55 -2.04 9.79
CA ASP A 158 5.81 -1.81 11.21
C ASP A 158 7.18 -2.29 11.66
N VAL A 159 8.03 -2.71 10.71
CA VAL A 159 9.40 -3.12 10.97
C VAL A 159 10.36 -2.12 10.35
N GLU A 160 11.46 -1.83 11.06
CA GLU A 160 12.51 -1.00 10.51
C GLU A 160 13.32 -1.85 9.52
N ARG A 161 13.23 -1.49 8.25
CA ARG A 161 14.08 -2.07 7.23
C ARG A 161 15.26 -1.15 7.04
N LYS A 162 16.46 -1.66 7.30
CA LYS A 162 17.66 -0.90 6.98
C LYS A 162 17.70 -0.71 5.48
N SER A 163 17.78 0.53 5.07
CA SER A 163 17.97 0.86 3.66
C SER A 163 19.38 0.39 3.28
N GLU A 164 19.48 -0.38 2.21
CA GLU A 164 20.75 -0.88 1.70
C GLU A 164 21.60 0.23 1.08
N ASP A 165 21.09 1.45 1.02
CA ASP A 165 21.73 2.57 0.37
C ASP A 165 22.55 3.45 1.31
N ASP A 166 22.81 2.99 2.50
CA ASP A 166 23.68 3.75 3.43
C ASP A 166 25.14 3.38 3.24
#